data_b4728af76afafcf55b4704b96f83f68c
#
_entry.id   b4728af76afafcf55b4704b96f83f68c
#
_cell.length_a   1.000
_cell.length_b   1.000
_cell.length_c   1.000
_cell.angle_alpha   90.00
_cell.angle_beta   90.00
_cell.angle_gamma   90.00
#
_symmetry.space_group_name_H-M   'P 1'
#
loop_
_entity.id
_entity.type
_entity.pdbx_description
1 polymer ?
#
loop_
_entity_poly.entity_id
_entity_poly.type
_entity_poly.pdbx_seq_one_letter_code
_entity_poly.pdbx_strand_id
1 'polypeptide(L)'
;VIDALFVSMTNEQVIFPNLLVTFMLLHGERMLIRCLSVRQTSQSLKRTSIWNALRLSHSSSKSEHDMNARLKAMALAKPLRLSLLGNPFHFTAFSEVLEQVFSLLPQISSGKKLLDDGKGRDLLCKARTGTGKTVAFLVPALQARIHAYNQLAHGQTTEPFRRYLEENDLMYLLERGDKAAVSELQRLFSRHCAGVLIISPTRELAMQIASEARKLVLNHKKLRVHELVGGISSKRQYLNWKKNTPDIVVATPGRLLDMLDDQSIRDAISRTQTLVLDEADMLLELGFRDKIQMIASMLPPVEERMSFMFSATMDPHIMEVAKTSLHPQHRVIDCIPPGEENVHVRIPQYVTTIPDQTRVLPFLLQLLEHDQMLYGNKSKVIIFTSTTALTSAMHKMLESITSSLPGQEKTSVLCLHGMLSQTLRSRVSQQFRAYESAPSILLTSDVSARGVDYPSVTRVIQLGVPCSKEMYVHRVGRTGRRGREGRADMLISPFESGFVAFQLHDIPLQPLSMEDHAKSMNELVASNEAQATFDASRVQTAMDHARYCVRETMDMRHLLNTVFNSYVAMRQLLRVSRLQILHPVQNWIRAVFGLEEKPTLSPQMMSVIHSKKRASHERQTSKRPFSVR
;
A
#
# COMPACT_ATOMS: atom_id res chain seq x y z
N VAL A 1 36.77 32.48 -5.04
CA VAL A 1 35.44 33.13 -4.89
C VAL A 1 34.69 32.52 -3.68
N ILE A 2 34.69 31.21 -3.53
CA ILE A 2 34.03 30.54 -2.38
C ILE A 2 34.77 30.81 -1.07
N ASP A 3 36.09 30.77 -1.08
CA ASP A 3 36.92 31.07 0.10
C ASP A 3 36.87 32.57 0.48
N ALA A 4 36.75 33.48 -0.49
CA ALA A 4 36.60 34.91 -0.24
C ALA A 4 35.23 35.25 0.39
N LEU A 5 34.17 34.56 0.01
CA LEU A 5 32.85 34.68 0.64
C LEU A 5 32.82 34.15 2.07
N PHE A 6 33.61 33.15 2.38
CA PHE A 6 33.69 32.58 3.72
C PHE A 6 34.46 33.47 4.72
N VAL A 7 35.48 34.17 4.27
CA VAL A 7 36.27 35.10 5.09
C VAL A 7 35.45 36.37 5.41
N SER A 8 34.63 36.83 4.47
CA SER A 8 33.76 38.02 4.66
C SER A 8 32.61 37.77 5.67
N MET A 9 32.18 36.50 5.85
CA MET A 9 31.07 36.19 6.75
C MET A 9 31.45 36.03 8.23
N THR A 10 32.72 36.18 8.59
CA THR A 10 33.18 36.05 9.98
C THR A 10 33.26 37.37 10.74
N ASN A 11 33.13 38.53 10.08
CA ASN A 11 33.40 39.82 10.73
C ASN A 11 32.29 40.89 10.68
N GLU A 12 31.14 40.69 10.03
CA GLU A 12 30.06 41.69 10.16
C GLU A 12 28.65 41.10 10.01
N GLN A 13 27.70 41.77 10.63
CA GLN A 13 26.29 41.38 10.73
C GLN A 13 25.61 41.33 9.36
N VAL A 14 24.99 40.22 9.14
CA VAL A 14 23.95 39.84 8.19
C VAL A 14 23.25 41.00 7.45
N ILE A 15 23.57 41.11 6.18
CA ILE A 15 22.63 41.67 5.19
C ILE A 15 22.70 40.73 3.97
N PHE A 16 21.61 40.10 3.64
CA PHE A 16 21.26 39.21 2.52
C PHE A 16 21.09 37.71 2.80
N PRO A 17 19.96 37.29 3.41
CA PRO A 17 19.57 35.88 3.46
C PRO A 17 19.14 35.33 2.09
N ASN A 18 18.63 36.15 1.19
CA ASN A 18 18.03 35.71 -0.07
C ASN A 18 19.04 35.28 -1.15
N LEU A 19 20.25 35.83 -1.15
CA LEU A 19 21.28 35.48 -2.15
C LEU A 19 21.87 34.09 -1.89
N LEU A 20 21.99 33.72 -0.63
CA LEU A 20 22.52 32.41 -0.22
C LEU A 20 21.52 31.27 -0.54
N VAL A 21 20.24 31.53 -0.37
CA VAL A 21 19.16 30.62 -0.71
C VAL A 21 19.08 30.39 -2.22
N THR A 22 19.18 31.44 -3.02
CA THR A 22 19.16 31.34 -4.48
C THR A 22 20.37 30.60 -5.04
N PHE A 23 21.55 30.78 -4.43
CA PHE A 23 22.76 30.07 -4.84
C PHE A 23 22.72 28.58 -4.48
N MET A 24 22.13 28.22 -3.35
CA MET A 24 21.95 26.81 -2.93
C MET A 24 20.90 26.08 -3.77
N LEU A 25 19.86 26.74 -4.23
CA LEU A 25 18.84 26.17 -5.11
C LEU A 25 19.36 25.89 -6.54
N LEU A 26 20.38 26.61 -6.99
CA LEU A 26 20.97 26.48 -8.33
C LEU A 26 22.04 25.37 -8.43
N HIS A 27 22.67 24.94 -7.33
CA HIS A 27 23.88 24.08 -7.35
C HIS A 27 23.77 22.72 -6.64
N GLY A 28 22.60 22.34 -6.12
CA GLY A 28 22.25 20.97 -5.69
C GLY A 28 22.85 20.50 -4.35
N GLU A 29 22.24 19.49 -3.78
CA GLU A 29 22.44 18.96 -2.41
C GLU A 29 23.86 18.50 -2.05
N ARG A 30 24.68 18.11 -3.02
CA ARG A 30 26.05 17.61 -2.76
C ARG A 30 27.01 18.66 -2.19
N MET A 31 26.74 19.95 -2.41
CA MET A 31 27.55 21.04 -1.85
C MET A 31 27.24 21.32 -0.38
N LEU A 32 26.00 21.09 0.05
CA LEU A 32 25.56 21.24 1.44
C LEU A 32 26.27 20.27 2.40
N ILE A 33 26.47 19.02 1.97
CA ILE A 33 27.12 17.98 2.79
C ILE A 33 28.60 18.33 3.03
N ARG A 34 29.29 18.92 2.08
CA ARG A 34 30.70 19.33 2.25
C ARG A 34 30.86 20.53 3.18
N CYS A 35 29.95 21.50 3.15
CA CYS A 35 29.99 22.63 4.08
C CYS A 35 29.69 22.26 5.53
N LEU A 36 28.91 21.16 5.75
CA LEU A 36 28.55 20.70 7.09
C LEU A 36 29.61 19.80 7.74
N SER A 37 30.52 19.21 6.95
CA SER A 37 31.57 18.31 7.47
C SER A 37 32.82 19.03 8.03
N VAL A 38 32.96 20.32 7.80
CA VAL A 38 34.19 21.09 8.16
C VAL A 38 34.15 21.70 9.57
N ARG A 39 33.02 21.61 10.32
CA ARG A 39 32.97 22.09 11.72
C ARG A 39 32.31 21.11 12.68
N GLN A 40 33.07 20.17 13.14
CA GLN A 40 32.82 19.43 14.39
C GLN A 40 33.49 20.16 15.57
N THR A 41 33.13 21.37 15.89
CA THR A 41 33.37 21.93 17.22
C THR A 41 32.45 23.10 17.47
N SER A 42 31.68 22.98 18.55
CA SER A 42 30.86 23.99 19.23
C SER A 42 29.58 24.51 18.55
N GLN A 43 28.51 24.29 19.27
CA GLN A 43 27.20 24.94 19.30
C GLN A 43 26.03 24.22 18.63
N SER A 44 25.28 23.51 19.46
CA SER A 44 23.98 22.87 19.16
C SER A 44 22.84 23.85 18.81
N LEU A 45 23.03 25.14 19.00
CA LEU A 45 21.99 26.17 18.81
C LEU A 45 21.89 26.73 17.39
N LYS A 46 22.95 26.67 16.58
CA LYS A 46 22.91 27.22 15.20
C LYS A 46 22.44 26.24 14.13
N ARG A 47 22.43 24.94 14.41
CA ARG A 47 21.89 23.93 13.47
C ARG A 47 20.38 24.02 13.29
N THR A 48 19.65 24.41 14.33
CA THR A 48 18.18 24.52 14.30
C THR A 48 17.70 25.64 13.38
N SER A 49 18.44 26.74 13.28
CA SER A 49 18.01 27.92 12.51
C SER A 49 18.18 27.76 10.99
N ILE A 50 19.24 27.09 10.53
CA ILE A 50 19.48 26.88 9.08
C ILE A 50 18.51 25.83 8.51
N TRP A 51 18.23 24.78 9.28
CA TRP A 51 17.22 23.79 8.89
C TRP A 51 15.80 24.35 8.88
N ASN A 52 15.49 25.28 9.77
CA ASN A 52 14.19 25.97 9.77
C ASN A 52 14.07 26.92 8.56
N ALA A 53 15.13 27.60 8.14
CA ALA A 53 15.11 28.47 6.97
C ALA A 53 14.97 27.71 5.65
N LEU A 54 15.57 26.51 5.53
CA LEU A 54 15.44 25.64 4.34
C LEU A 54 14.08 24.96 4.22
N ARG A 55 13.37 24.75 5.34
CA ARG A 55 12.01 24.21 5.35
C ARG A 55 10.93 25.23 4.99
N LEU A 56 11.16 26.50 5.28
CA LEU A 56 10.22 27.60 5.03
C LEU A 56 9.94 27.89 3.55
N SER A 57 10.72 27.30 2.63
CA SER A 57 10.51 27.48 1.20
C SER A 57 9.47 26.52 0.57
N HIS A 58 8.93 25.54 1.32
CA HIS A 58 8.06 24.49 0.77
C HIS A 58 6.71 24.26 1.47
N SER A 59 6.39 25.03 2.52
CA SER A 59 5.05 24.94 3.14
C SER A 59 4.67 26.24 3.86
N SER A 60 3.38 26.51 3.98
CA SER A 60 2.87 27.67 4.71
C SER A 60 3.34 27.64 6.18
N SER A 61 4.07 28.64 6.60
CA SER A 61 4.79 28.76 7.89
C SER A 61 3.95 28.51 9.16
N LYS A 62 2.63 28.61 9.08
CA LYS A 62 1.71 28.36 10.22
C LYS A 62 1.56 26.88 10.59
N SER A 63 1.56 25.96 9.62
CA SER A 63 1.27 24.55 9.88
C SER A 63 2.44 23.79 10.52
N GLU A 64 3.70 24.14 10.20
CA GLU A 64 4.87 23.45 10.76
C GLU A 64 5.18 23.87 12.20
N HIS A 65 4.96 25.13 12.55
CA HIS A 65 5.15 25.62 13.91
C HIS A 65 4.10 25.00 14.86
N ASP A 66 2.89 24.86 14.39
CA ASP A 66 1.79 24.20 15.11
C ASP A 66 2.06 22.69 15.29
N MET A 67 2.59 22.00 14.28
CA MET A 67 2.98 20.60 14.39
C MET A 67 4.09 20.36 15.43
N ASN A 68 5.13 21.19 15.45
CA ASN A 68 6.18 21.10 16.45
C ASN A 68 5.66 21.32 17.88
N ALA A 69 4.72 22.27 18.06
CA ALA A 69 4.08 22.51 19.33
C ALA A 69 3.22 21.32 19.77
N ARG A 70 2.43 20.76 18.88
CA ARG A 70 1.58 19.57 19.11
C ARG A 70 2.40 18.33 19.45
N LEU A 71 3.46 18.03 18.69
CA LEU A 71 4.36 16.89 18.97
C LEU A 71 5.10 17.04 20.32
N LYS A 72 5.40 18.27 20.75
CA LYS A 72 5.96 18.53 22.09
C LYS A 72 4.92 18.27 23.20
N ALA A 73 3.67 18.67 22.98
CA ALA A 73 2.58 18.46 23.92
C ALA A 73 2.21 16.97 24.12
N MET A 74 2.53 16.11 23.14
CA MET A 74 2.19 14.67 23.16
C MET A 74 3.13 13.82 24.01
N ALA A 75 4.03 14.38 24.79
CA ALA A 75 4.97 13.66 25.67
C ALA A 75 5.72 12.49 25.02
N LEU A 76 5.99 12.58 23.71
CA LEU A 76 6.69 11.54 22.96
C LEU A 76 8.12 11.38 23.43
N ALA A 77 8.62 10.15 23.46
CA ALA A 77 10.02 9.85 23.74
C ALA A 77 10.93 10.64 22.77
N LYS A 78 11.97 11.27 23.32
CA LYS A 78 12.87 12.15 22.57
C LYS A 78 13.40 11.53 21.25
N PRO A 79 13.85 10.24 21.20
CA PRO A 79 14.30 9.63 19.95
C PRO A 79 13.21 9.57 18.88
N LEU A 80 11.98 9.22 19.27
CA LEU A 80 10.85 9.12 18.35
C LEU A 80 10.42 10.48 17.82
N ARG A 81 10.39 11.51 18.69
CA ARG A 81 10.14 12.90 18.31
C ARG A 81 11.19 13.43 17.33
N LEU A 82 12.48 13.14 17.57
CA LEU A 82 13.55 13.51 16.65
C LEU A 82 13.43 12.81 15.29
N SER A 83 13.00 11.56 15.27
CA SER A 83 12.76 10.84 14.03
C SER A 83 11.56 11.38 13.26
N LEU A 84 10.49 11.78 13.94
CA LEU A 84 9.33 12.42 13.32
C LEU A 84 9.67 13.81 12.73
N LEU A 85 10.49 14.60 13.44
CA LEU A 85 10.92 15.92 12.99
C LEU A 85 12.00 15.88 11.90
N GLY A 86 12.83 14.84 11.90
CA GLY A 86 13.97 14.71 10.98
C GLY A 86 13.66 14.04 9.65
N ASN A 87 12.56 13.32 9.54
CA ASN A 87 12.14 12.68 8.30
C ASN A 87 11.06 13.52 7.61
N PRO A 88 11.11 13.66 6.28
CA PRO A 88 10.02 14.22 5.51
C PRO A 88 8.87 13.19 5.44
N PHE A 89 8.25 12.92 6.58
CA PHE A 89 6.87 12.47 6.54
C PHE A 89 6.12 13.66 5.95
N HIS A 90 5.63 13.51 4.73
CA HIS A 90 4.84 14.56 4.07
C HIS A 90 3.50 14.71 4.79
N PHE A 91 3.53 15.28 5.99
CA PHE A 91 2.35 15.72 6.70
C PHE A 91 1.88 17.02 6.04
N THR A 92 1.16 16.92 4.93
CA THR A 92 0.53 18.09 4.29
C THR A 92 -0.66 18.61 5.10
N ALA A 93 -1.20 17.80 6.00
CA ALA A 93 -2.13 18.16 7.08
C ALA A 93 -2.07 17.06 8.14
N PHE A 94 -2.32 17.37 9.41
CA PHE A 94 -2.73 16.36 10.38
C PHE A 94 -4.05 15.79 9.89
N SER A 95 -4.03 14.56 9.37
CA SER A 95 -5.26 13.88 9.03
C SER A 95 -6.06 13.65 10.32
N GLU A 96 -7.36 13.61 10.21
CA GLU A 96 -8.24 13.32 11.34
C GLU A 96 -7.83 12.04 12.09
N VAL A 97 -7.33 11.03 11.37
CA VAL A 97 -6.78 9.79 11.97
C VAL A 97 -5.61 10.09 12.91
N LEU A 98 -4.67 10.92 12.50
CA LEU A 98 -3.51 11.28 13.31
C LEU A 98 -3.92 12.12 14.52
N GLU A 99 -4.82 13.07 14.33
CA GLU A 99 -5.33 13.91 15.43
C GLU A 99 -6.04 13.08 16.50
N GLN A 100 -6.97 12.23 16.09
CA GLN A 100 -7.74 11.40 17.02
C GLN A 100 -6.87 10.37 17.75
N VAL A 101 -6.01 9.65 17.03
CA VAL A 101 -5.11 8.66 17.66
C VAL A 101 -4.05 9.33 18.53
N PHE A 102 -3.48 10.45 18.10
CA PHE A 102 -2.41 11.12 18.85
C PHE A 102 -2.95 11.86 20.08
N SER A 103 -4.20 12.28 20.10
CA SER A 103 -4.83 12.82 21.32
C SER A 103 -4.89 11.80 22.46
N LEU A 104 -4.91 10.51 22.13
CA LEU A 104 -4.91 9.40 23.08
C LEU A 104 -3.51 8.95 23.53
N LEU A 105 -2.43 9.43 22.88
CA LEU A 105 -1.06 8.99 23.15
C LEU A 105 -0.64 9.09 24.63
N PRO A 106 -0.91 10.18 25.36
CA PRO A 106 -0.53 10.27 26.78
C PRO A 106 -1.19 9.17 27.62
N GLN A 107 -2.44 8.84 27.32
CA GLN A 107 -3.20 7.82 28.03
C GLN A 107 -2.77 6.40 27.61
N ILE A 108 -2.58 6.16 26.29
CA ILE A 108 -2.12 4.89 25.73
C ILE A 108 -0.72 4.53 26.29
N SER A 109 0.18 5.51 26.40
CA SER A 109 1.54 5.29 26.91
C SER A 109 1.63 5.18 28.42
N SER A 110 0.57 5.51 29.19
CA SER A 110 0.56 5.43 30.65
C SER A 110 0.61 4.00 31.22
N GLY A 111 0.42 2.98 30.36
CA GLY A 111 0.33 1.57 30.78
C GLY A 111 -0.99 1.18 31.47
N LYS A 112 -1.93 2.12 31.67
CA LYS A 112 -3.25 1.83 32.22
C LYS A 112 -4.04 0.90 31.31
N LYS A 113 -4.74 -0.09 31.86
CA LYS A 113 -5.59 -1.01 31.09
C LYS A 113 -6.84 -0.31 30.55
N LEU A 114 -7.43 0.56 31.35
CA LEU A 114 -8.54 1.43 30.96
C LEU A 114 -8.07 2.87 30.95
N LEU A 115 -8.57 3.64 30.01
CA LEU A 115 -8.34 5.07 29.92
C LEU A 115 -9.25 5.81 30.90
N ASP A 116 -9.03 7.12 31.08
CA ASP A 116 -9.74 7.92 32.11
C ASP A 116 -11.27 7.99 31.89
N ASP A 117 -11.75 7.67 30.69
CA ASP A 117 -13.17 7.55 30.32
C ASP A 117 -13.75 6.13 30.49
N GLY A 118 -13.02 5.22 31.11
CA GLY A 118 -13.44 3.83 31.33
C GLY A 118 -13.35 2.92 30.11
N LYS A 119 -12.87 3.43 28.96
CA LYS A 119 -12.66 2.62 27.74
C LYS A 119 -11.28 1.98 27.73
N GLY A 120 -11.18 0.85 27.05
CA GLY A 120 -9.91 0.17 26.81
C GLY A 120 -8.98 1.01 25.90
N ARG A 121 -7.70 0.70 25.97
CA ARG A 121 -6.65 1.33 25.13
C ARG A 121 -6.61 0.81 23.69
N ASP A 122 -7.40 -0.21 23.37
CA ASP A 122 -7.50 -0.79 22.05
C ASP A 122 -8.33 0.08 21.10
N LEU A 123 -7.95 0.08 19.82
CA LEU A 123 -8.55 0.94 18.81
C LEU A 123 -9.06 0.14 17.62
N LEU A 124 -10.32 0.37 17.25
CA LEU A 124 -10.87 0.01 15.95
C LEU A 124 -11.04 1.29 15.14
N CYS A 125 -10.23 1.47 14.12
CA CYS A 125 -10.16 2.70 13.35
C CYS A 125 -10.65 2.49 11.92
N LYS A 126 -11.75 3.15 11.54
CA LYS A 126 -12.21 3.25 10.15
C LYS A 126 -11.52 4.44 9.51
N ALA A 127 -10.62 4.15 8.56
CA ALA A 127 -9.86 5.18 7.90
C ALA A 127 -9.44 4.77 6.49
N ARG A 128 -9.44 5.73 5.58
CA ARG A 128 -9.11 5.54 4.16
C ARG A 128 -7.61 5.29 3.95
N THR A 129 -7.26 4.72 2.79
CA THR A 129 -5.85 4.64 2.36
C THR A 129 -5.29 6.04 2.09
N GLY A 130 -4.04 6.27 2.45
CA GLY A 130 -3.37 7.58 2.23
C GLY A 130 -3.63 8.64 3.30
N THR A 131 -4.41 8.36 4.36
CA THR A 131 -4.71 9.28 5.47
C THR A 131 -3.66 9.27 6.60
N GLY A 132 -2.54 8.56 6.43
CA GLY A 132 -1.51 8.50 7.47
C GLY A 132 -1.65 7.37 8.48
N LYS A 133 -2.53 6.37 8.24
CA LYS A 133 -2.76 5.20 9.11
C LYS A 133 -1.45 4.57 9.63
N THR A 134 -0.48 4.37 8.76
CA THR A 134 0.79 3.73 9.11
C THR A 134 1.51 4.46 10.25
N VAL A 135 1.58 5.79 10.20
CA VAL A 135 2.18 6.59 11.27
C VAL A 135 1.28 6.61 12.50
N ALA A 136 -0.06 6.64 12.30
CA ALA A 136 -1.03 6.64 13.38
C ALA A 136 -0.92 5.41 14.30
N PHE A 137 -0.66 4.21 13.77
CA PHE A 137 -0.44 3.05 14.63
C PHE A 137 1.03 2.84 15.03
N LEU A 138 2.00 3.19 14.18
CA LEU A 138 3.41 3.00 14.51
C LEU A 138 3.86 3.84 15.71
N VAL A 139 3.45 5.11 15.75
CA VAL A 139 3.89 6.03 16.82
C VAL A 139 3.45 5.55 18.21
N PRO A 140 2.17 5.26 18.49
CA PRO A 140 1.76 4.76 19.79
C PRO A 140 2.35 3.39 20.13
N ALA A 141 2.46 2.48 19.15
CA ALA A 141 3.06 1.17 19.37
C ALA A 141 4.55 1.26 19.74
N LEU A 142 5.31 2.10 19.05
CA LEU A 142 6.72 2.36 19.36
C LEU A 142 6.89 3.08 20.70
N GLN A 143 6.03 4.04 21.00
CA GLN A 143 6.03 4.74 22.27
C GLN A 143 5.81 3.77 23.45
N ALA A 144 4.84 2.84 23.30
CA ALA A 144 4.57 1.80 24.30
C ALA A 144 5.80 0.88 24.50
N ARG A 145 6.47 0.48 23.41
CA ARG A 145 7.70 -0.32 23.49
C ARG A 145 8.84 0.42 24.21
N ILE A 146 9.06 1.68 23.87
CA ILE A 146 10.09 2.52 24.52
C ILE A 146 9.76 2.71 26.00
N HIS A 147 8.49 2.93 26.34
CA HIS A 147 8.04 3.07 27.73
C HIS A 147 8.33 1.80 28.52
N ALA A 148 8.01 0.62 27.99
CA ALA A 148 8.29 -0.65 28.64
C ALA A 148 9.79 -0.88 28.89
N TYR A 149 10.66 -0.48 27.95
CA TYR A 149 12.11 -0.49 28.20
C TYR A 149 12.53 0.40 29.37
N ASN A 150 11.93 1.57 29.49
CA ASN A 150 12.23 2.51 30.58
C ASN A 150 11.70 2.00 31.92
N GLN A 151 10.57 1.33 31.94
CA GLN A 151 9.98 0.75 33.16
C GLN A 151 10.87 -0.31 33.80
N LEU A 152 11.63 -1.07 32.99
CA LEU A 152 12.60 -2.05 33.53
C LEU A 152 13.65 -1.43 34.46
N ALA A 153 14.03 -0.17 34.21
CA ALA A 153 14.96 0.56 35.09
C ALA A 153 14.34 0.94 36.44
N HIS A 154 13.03 0.84 36.56
CA HIS A 154 12.27 1.11 37.79
C HIS A 154 11.70 -0.16 38.42
N GLY A 155 12.22 -1.33 38.06
CA GLY A 155 11.74 -2.63 38.56
C GLY A 155 10.34 -3.01 38.09
N GLN A 156 9.82 -2.35 37.05
CA GLN A 156 8.49 -2.62 36.48
C GLN A 156 8.59 -3.29 35.13
N THR A 157 7.66 -4.19 34.84
CA THR A 157 7.64 -4.92 33.57
C THR A 157 6.23 -5.31 33.16
N THR A 158 6.07 -5.80 31.92
CA THR A 158 4.81 -6.35 31.42
C THR A 158 4.53 -7.72 32.01
N GLU A 159 3.24 -8.07 32.20
CA GLU A 159 2.84 -9.38 32.73
C GLU A 159 3.43 -10.57 31.93
N PRO A 160 3.43 -10.58 30.58
CA PRO A 160 4.01 -11.69 29.85
C PRO A 160 5.53 -11.85 30.05
N PHE A 161 6.25 -10.75 30.31
CA PHE A 161 7.68 -10.83 30.60
C PHE A 161 7.95 -11.16 32.07
N ARG A 162 7.09 -10.73 32.99
CA ARG A 162 7.15 -11.12 34.38
C ARG A 162 7.07 -12.66 34.52
N ARG A 163 6.06 -13.27 33.89
CA ARG A 163 5.93 -14.75 33.84
C ARG A 163 7.19 -15.41 33.28
N TYR A 164 7.78 -14.85 32.19
CA TYR A 164 9.04 -15.37 31.66
C TYR A 164 10.17 -15.32 32.70
N LEU A 165 10.28 -14.23 33.48
CA LEU A 165 11.30 -14.11 34.52
C LEU A 165 11.06 -15.09 35.68
N GLU A 166 9.81 -15.31 36.07
CA GLU A 166 9.41 -16.29 37.08
C GLU A 166 9.72 -17.72 36.64
N GLU A 167 9.34 -18.09 35.42
CA GLU A 167 9.58 -19.42 34.83
C GLU A 167 11.08 -19.77 34.69
N ASN A 168 11.97 -18.76 34.66
CA ASN A 168 13.41 -18.94 34.49
C ASN A 168 14.22 -18.53 35.74
N ASP A 169 13.57 -18.33 36.88
CA ASP A 169 14.22 -17.92 38.14
C ASP A 169 15.04 -16.62 38.06
N LEU A 170 14.58 -15.67 37.23
CA LEU A 170 15.29 -14.42 36.93
C LEU A 170 14.67 -13.18 37.61
N MET A 171 13.67 -13.34 38.52
CA MET A 171 13.03 -12.25 39.21
C MET A 171 13.98 -11.37 40.03
N TYR A 172 15.07 -11.95 40.57
CA TYR A 172 16.11 -11.22 41.30
C TYR A 172 16.72 -10.07 40.50
N LEU A 173 16.68 -10.11 39.13
CA LEU A 173 17.19 -9.02 38.30
C LEU A 173 16.31 -7.74 38.43
N LEU A 174 15.00 -7.89 38.63
CA LEU A 174 14.12 -6.74 38.90
C LEU A 174 14.35 -6.12 40.27
N GLU A 175 14.69 -6.97 41.29
CA GLU A 175 14.91 -6.53 42.67
C GLU A 175 16.26 -5.83 42.80
N ARG A 176 17.31 -6.29 42.12
CA ARG A 176 18.64 -5.69 42.19
C ARG A 176 18.66 -4.24 41.73
N GLY A 177 17.96 -3.89 40.64
CA GLY A 177 17.83 -2.52 40.13
C GLY A 177 19.13 -1.82 39.73
N ASP A 178 20.30 -2.50 39.84
CA ASP A 178 21.58 -1.91 39.45
C ASP A 178 21.74 -1.85 37.91
N LYS A 179 22.67 -1.06 37.44
CA LYS A 179 22.87 -0.82 36.01
C LYS A 179 23.15 -2.10 35.21
N ALA A 180 23.80 -3.10 35.80
CA ALA A 180 24.07 -4.38 35.14
C ALA A 180 22.82 -5.23 35.04
N ALA A 181 22.03 -5.34 36.11
CA ALA A 181 20.75 -6.04 36.12
C ALA A 181 19.74 -5.41 35.11
N VAL A 182 19.62 -4.09 35.09
CA VAL A 182 18.79 -3.38 34.13
C VAL A 182 19.23 -3.63 32.67
N SER A 183 20.53 -3.65 32.41
CA SER A 183 21.06 -3.94 31.09
C SER A 183 20.72 -5.38 30.65
N GLU A 184 20.84 -6.34 31.57
CA GLU A 184 20.49 -7.74 31.31
C GLU A 184 18.99 -7.92 31.12
N LEU A 185 18.13 -7.31 31.96
CA LEU A 185 16.68 -7.29 31.78
C LEU A 185 16.29 -6.75 30.41
N GLN A 186 16.89 -5.64 30.00
CA GLN A 186 16.62 -5.06 28.67
C GLN A 186 17.04 -6.00 27.55
N ARG A 187 18.16 -6.73 27.70
CA ARG A 187 18.63 -7.71 26.74
C ARG A 187 17.65 -8.91 26.62
N LEU A 188 17.23 -9.45 27.76
CA LEU A 188 16.29 -10.55 27.83
C LEU A 188 14.92 -10.15 27.27
N PHE A 189 14.40 -8.99 27.70
CA PHE A 189 13.14 -8.46 27.23
C PHE A 189 13.11 -8.26 25.72
N SER A 190 14.18 -7.69 25.17
CA SER A 190 14.34 -7.49 23.74
C SER A 190 14.36 -8.80 22.96
N ARG A 191 14.97 -9.87 23.52
CA ARG A 191 15.14 -11.14 22.86
C ARG A 191 13.91 -12.05 22.95
N HIS A 192 13.22 -12.04 24.09
CA HIS A 192 12.17 -13.00 24.41
C HIS A 192 10.76 -12.42 24.31
N CYS A 193 10.61 -11.12 24.04
CA CYS A 193 9.30 -10.47 23.88
C CYS A 193 9.27 -9.66 22.60
N ALA A 194 8.45 -10.05 21.63
CA ALA A 194 8.14 -9.19 20.51
C ALA A 194 7.42 -7.94 21.01
N GLY A 195 7.90 -6.75 20.63
CA GLY A 195 7.30 -5.50 21.08
C GLY A 195 6.02 -5.19 20.34
N VAL A 196 6.12 -5.12 19.04
CA VAL A 196 4.99 -4.79 18.14
C VAL A 196 4.90 -5.84 17.05
N LEU A 197 3.76 -6.49 16.94
CA LEU A 197 3.42 -7.39 15.85
C LEU A 197 2.43 -6.70 14.92
N ILE A 198 2.80 -6.49 13.67
CA ILE A 198 1.96 -5.85 12.65
C ILE A 198 1.65 -6.89 11.59
N ILE A 199 0.37 -7.20 11.42
CA ILE A 199 -0.14 -8.09 10.38
C ILE A 199 -0.67 -7.28 9.22
N SER A 200 -0.15 -7.53 8.03
CA SER A 200 -0.50 -6.84 6.81
C SER A 200 -0.88 -7.84 5.71
N PRO A 201 -1.89 -7.56 4.87
CA PRO A 201 -2.40 -8.51 3.88
C PRO A 201 -1.42 -8.84 2.77
N THR A 202 -0.58 -7.88 2.37
CA THR A 202 0.33 -8.04 1.24
C THR A 202 1.79 -7.84 1.64
N ARG A 203 2.68 -8.51 0.89
CA ARG A 203 4.13 -8.41 1.09
C ARG A 203 4.64 -6.98 0.89
N GLU A 204 4.09 -6.30 -0.10
CA GLU A 204 4.46 -4.93 -0.47
C GLU A 204 4.10 -3.94 0.63
N LEU A 205 2.88 -4.03 1.17
CA LEU A 205 2.44 -3.19 2.27
C LEU A 205 3.26 -3.48 3.53
N ALA A 206 3.48 -4.74 3.86
CA ALA A 206 4.32 -5.13 5.00
C ALA A 206 5.75 -4.55 4.88
N MET A 207 6.37 -4.64 3.70
CA MET A 207 7.70 -4.07 3.46
C MET A 207 7.71 -2.54 3.52
N GLN A 208 6.64 -1.88 3.06
CA GLN A 208 6.48 -0.44 3.20
C GLN A 208 6.35 -0.03 4.67
N ILE A 209 5.49 -0.70 5.44
CA ILE A 209 5.35 -0.47 6.89
C ILE A 209 6.69 -0.65 7.60
N ALA A 210 7.41 -1.72 7.29
CA ALA A 210 8.74 -1.98 7.88
C ALA A 210 9.75 -0.89 7.52
N SER A 211 9.71 -0.36 6.30
CA SER A 211 10.55 0.77 5.87
C SER A 211 10.23 2.04 6.66
N GLU A 212 8.94 2.36 6.84
CA GLU A 212 8.51 3.51 7.65
C GLU A 212 8.88 3.32 9.13
N ALA A 213 8.69 2.10 9.68
CA ALA A 213 9.12 1.78 11.04
C ALA A 213 10.64 2.00 11.24
N ARG A 214 11.49 1.59 10.28
CA ARG A 214 12.94 1.83 10.33
C ARG A 214 13.29 3.30 10.38
N LYS A 215 12.59 4.16 9.63
CA LYS A 215 12.77 5.60 9.68
C LYS A 215 12.43 6.17 11.06
N LEU A 216 11.34 5.70 11.67
CA LEU A 216 10.90 6.13 13.00
C LEU A 216 11.86 5.70 14.11
N VAL A 217 12.50 4.53 14.01
CA VAL A 217 13.46 4.06 15.02
C VAL A 217 14.91 4.45 14.75
N LEU A 218 15.19 5.22 13.70
CA LEU A 218 16.54 5.60 13.28
C LEU A 218 17.37 6.21 14.44
N ASN A 219 16.75 7.02 15.28
CA ASN A 219 17.37 7.65 16.43
C ASN A 219 17.33 6.80 17.71
N HIS A 220 16.76 5.57 17.65
CA HIS A 220 16.67 4.65 18.77
C HIS A 220 17.52 3.41 18.52
N LYS A 221 18.78 3.42 18.96
CA LYS A 221 19.80 2.41 18.63
C LYS A 221 19.46 0.97 19.05
N LYS A 222 18.54 0.78 20.00
CA LYS A 222 18.17 -0.54 20.55
C LYS A 222 17.03 -1.23 19.79
N LEU A 223 16.15 -0.50 19.12
CA LEU A 223 15.00 -1.10 18.44
C LEU A 223 15.36 -1.66 17.06
N ARG A 224 14.86 -2.85 16.76
CA ARG A 224 15.07 -3.55 15.48
C ARG A 224 13.74 -3.86 14.81
N VAL A 225 13.74 -3.86 13.48
CA VAL A 225 12.56 -4.15 12.64
C VAL A 225 12.81 -5.42 11.85
N HIS A 226 11.94 -6.40 12.02
CA HIS A 226 11.91 -7.66 11.27
C HIS A 226 10.77 -7.68 10.27
N GLU A 227 11.02 -8.27 9.12
CA GLU A 227 10.04 -8.54 8.08
C GLU A 227 9.87 -10.05 7.93
N LEU A 228 8.65 -10.54 8.17
CA LEU A 228 8.27 -11.94 7.97
C LEU A 228 7.27 -12.03 6.81
N VAL A 229 7.78 -12.00 5.58
CA VAL A 229 6.97 -11.97 4.36
C VAL A 229 7.32 -13.11 3.44
N GLY A 230 6.33 -13.65 2.73
CA GLY A 230 6.53 -14.69 1.72
C GLY A 230 7.43 -14.22 0.56
N GLY A 231 7.95 -15.17 -0.22
CA GLY A 231 8.80 -14.86 -1.39
C GLY A 231 10.24 -14.48 -1.06
N ILE A 232 10.59 -14.33 0.21
CA ILE A 232 11.96 -14.23 0.71
C ILE A 232 12.30 -15.57 1.38
N SER A 233 13.56 -16.00 1.30
CA SER A 233 14.01 -17.24 1.93
C SER A 233 13.67 -17.26 3.43
N SER A 234 12.92 -18.27 3.88
CA SER A 234 12.61 -18.48 5.30
C SER A 234 13.87 -18.68 6.13
N LYS A 235 14.86 -19.40 5.60
CA LYS A 235 16.18 -19.59 6.24
C LYS A 235 16.88 -18.25 6.50
N ARG A 236 16.83 -17.31 5.54
CA ARG A 236 17.41 -15.96 5.71
C ARG A 236 16.68 -15.16 6.79
N GLN A 237 15.34 -15.21 6.82
CA GLN A 237 14.52 -14.54 7.84
C GLN A 237 14.82 -15.13 9.23
N TYR A 238 14.92 -16.44 9.32
CA TYR A 238 15.27 -17.14 10.54
C TYR A 238 16.68 -16.77 11.06
N LEU A 239 17.69 -16.76 10.19
CA LEU A 239 19.04 -16.32 10.57
C LEU A 239 19.08 -14.87 11.04
N ASN A 240 18.27 -14.01 10.41
CA ASN A 240 18.13 -12.62 10.85
C ASN A 240 17.45 -12.52 12.22
N TRP A 241 16.43 -13.32 12.47
CA TRP A 241 15.76 -13.42 13.77
C TRP A 241 16.73 -13.81 14.88
N LYS A 242 17.56 -14.82 14.65
CA LYS A 242 18.56 -15.25 15.64
C LYS A 242 19.64 -14.21 15.95
N LYS A 243 19.96 -13.35 15.00
CA LYS A 243 20.98 -12.31 15.16
C LYS A 243 20.48 -11.04 15.85
N ASN A 244 19.22 -10.74 15.71
CA ASN A 244 18.63 -9.47 16.13
C ASN A 244 17.40 -9.70 17.01
N THR A 245 17.02 -8.67 17.74
CA THR A 245 15.89 -8.68 18.66
C THR A 245 14.58 -8.35 17.95
N PRO A 246 13.46 -9.03 18.24
CA PRO A 246 12.18 -8.82 17.56
C PRO A 246 11.35 -7.67 18.17
N ASP A 247 11.88 -6.45 18.21
CA ASP A 247 11.13 -5.32 18.78
C ASP A 247 9.93 -4.91 17.95
N ILE A 248 10.09 -4.91 16.63
CA ILE A 248 9.00 -4.64 15.68
C ILE A 248 9.02 -5.76 14.64
N VAL A 249 7.92 -6.49 14.56
CA VAL A 249 7.73 -7.58 13.60
C VAL A 249 6.61 -7.20 12.65
N VAL A 250 6.92 -7.05 11.37
CA VAL A 250 5.93 -6.80 10.31
C VAL A 250 5.79 -8.07 9.48
N ALA A 251 4.60 -8.63 9.42
CA ALA A 251 4.39 -9.94 8.85
C ALA A 251 3.17 -10.03 7.93
N THR A 252 3.24 -10.96 6.96
CA THR A 252 2.04 -11.48 6.30
C THR A 252 1.58 -12.76 7.01
N PRO A 253 0.24 -13.01 7.13
CA PRO A 253 -0.29 -14.10 7.98
C PRO A 253 0.33 -15.48 7.70
N GLY A 254 0.41 -15.88 6.43
CA GLY A 254 0.96 -17.19 6.05
C GLY A 254 2.42 -17.36 6.49
N ARG A 255 3.28 -16.37 6.20
CA ARG A 255 4.70 -16.47 6.56
C ARG A 255 4.93 -16.41 8.06
N LEU A 256 4.13 -15.64 8.79
CA LEU A 256 4.22 -15.65 10.25
C LEU A 256 3.94 -17.07 10.80
N LEU A 257 2.84 -17.69 10.36
CA LEU A 257 2.51 -19.06 10.79
C LEU A 257 3.61 -20.06 10.43
N ASP A 258 4.16 -19.99 9.19
CA ASP A 258 5.30 -20.85 8.79
C ASP A 258 6.53 -20.66 9.72
N MET A 259 6.75 -19.46 10.23
CA MET A 259 7.89 -19.18 11.11
C MET A 259 7.64 -19.55 12.58
N LEU A 260 6.36 -19.65 12.99
CA LEU A 260 5.98 -20.06 14.35
C LEU A 260 6.21 -21.55 14.63
N ASP A 261 6.66 -22.34 13.66
CA ASP A 261 7.16 -23.69 13.89
C ASP A 261 8.45 -23.68 14.74
N ASP A 262 9.26 -22.61 14.67
CA ASP A 262 10.40 -22.42 15.56
C ASP A 262 9.97 -21.94 16.94
N GLN A 263 10.40 -22.68 17.99
CA GLN A 263 10.02 -22.42 19.37
C GLN A 263 10.45 -21.02 19.83
N SER A 264 11.65 -20.57 19.45
CA SER A 264 12.16 -19.26 19.87
C SER A 264 11.35 -18.09 19.29
N ILE A 265 10.80 -18.27 18.08
CA ILE A 265 9.92 -17.30 17.45
C ILE A 265 8.55 -17.34 18.12
N ARG A 266 8.03 -18.52 18.35
CA ARG A 266 6.73 -18.74 19.02
C ARG A 266 6.74 -18.11 20.42
N ASP A 267 7.78 -18.37 21.21
CA ASP A 267 7.94 -17.84 22.57
C ASP A 267 8.00 -16.31 22.59
N ALA A 268 8.73 -15.71 21.66
CA ALA A 268 8.79 -14.25 21.58
C ALA A 268 7.46 -13.62 21.13
N ILE A 269 6.78 -14.25 20.17
CA ILE A 269 5.48 -13.78 19.66
C ILE A 269 4.38 -13.98 20.71
N SER A 270 4.40 -15.09 21.50
CA SER A 270 3.44 -15.30 22.59
C SER A 270 3.53 -14.25 23.71
N ARG A 271 4.55 -13.42 23.72
CA ARG A 271 4.76 -12.30 24.65
C ARG A 271 4.68 -10.94 23.98
N THR A 272 3.97 -10.84 22.86
CA THR A 272 3.75 -9.59 22.11
C THR A 272 3.02 -8.55 22.96
N GLN A 273 3.54 -7.33 22.98
CA GLN A 273 2.93 -6.20 23.72
C GLN A 273 1.82 -5.50 22.94
N THR A 274 2.03 -5.32 21.65
CA THR A 274 1.09 -4.60 20.77
C THR A 274 0.83 -5.39 19.50
N LEU A 275 -0.44 -5.66 19.21
CA LEU A 275 -0.91 -6.22 17.95
C LEU A 275 -1.47 -5.09 17.07
N VAL A 276 -1.10 -5.08 15.80
CA VAL A 276 -1.71 -4.21 14.77
C VAL A 276 -2.22 -5.06 13.63
N LEU A 277 -3.50 -4.93 13.30
CA LEU A 277 -4.10 -5.48 12.09
C LEU A 277 -4.33 -4.33 11.10
N ASP A 278 -3.52 -4.25 10.05
CA ASP A 278 -3.64 -3.20 9.04
C ASP A 278 -4.37 -3.71 7.81
N GLU A 279 -5.25 -2.88 7.25
CA GLU A 279 -6.18 -3.22 6.16
C GLU A 279 -6.94 -4.54 6.46
N ALA A 280 -7.64 -4.56 7.61
CA ALA A 280 -8.34 -5.75 8.10
C ALA A 280 -9.41 -6.27 7.12
N ASP A 281 -10.10 -5.39 6.41
CA ASP A 281 -11.01 -5.72 5.32
C ASP A 281 -10.31 -6.57 4.24
N MET A 282 -9.13 -6.14 3.80
CA MET A 282 -8.36 -6.89 2.81
C MET A 282 -7.82 -8.22 3.36
N LEU A 283 -7.44 -8.27 4.63
CA LEU A 283 -7.05 -9.53 5.27
C LEU A 283 -8.17 -10.57 5.20
N LEU A 284 -9.43 -10.15 5.40
CA LEU A 284 -10.58 -11.04 5.32
C LEU A 284 -10.94 -11.43 3.87
N GLU A 285 -10.91 -10.48 2.95
CA GLU A 285 -11.15 -10.73 1.52
C GLU A 285 -10.17 -11.74 0.92
N LEU A 286 -8.90 -11.71 1.36
CA LEU A 286 -7.88 -12.67 0.94
C LEU A 286 -8.00 -14.03 1.65
N GLY A 287 -9.02 -14.23 2.48
CA GLY A 287 -9.26 -15.49 3.18
C GLY A 287 -8.31 -15.77 4.33
N PHE A 288 -7.76 -14.75 4.97
CA PHE A 288 -6.85 -14.91 6.11
C PHE A 288 -7.56 -14.96 7.47
N ARG A 289 -8.91 -15.01 7.51
CA ARG A 289 -9.67 -15.07 8.76
C ARG A 289 -9.14 -16.11 9.74
N ASP A 290 -9.09 -17.37 9.32
CA ASP A 290 -8.67 -18.49 10.18
C ASP A 290 -7.22 -18.32 10.65
N LYS A 291 -6.37 -17.81 9.78
CA LYS A 291 -4.97 -17.53 10.11
C LYS A 291 -4.83 -16.41 11.14
N ILE A 292 -5.65 -15.36 11.04
CA ILE A 292 -5.66 -14.26 12.02
C ILE A 292 -6.15 -14.80 13.38
N GLN A 293 -7.20 -15.59 13.40
CA GLN A 293 -7.71 -16.20 14.64
C GLN A 293 -6.66 -17.12 15.28
N MET A 294 -5.98 -17.93 14.48
CA MET A 294 -4.88 -18.79 14.95
C MET A 294 -3.72 -17.95 15.52
N ILE A 295 -3.30 -16.87 14.84
CA ILE A 295 -2.27 -15.97 15.36
C ILE A 295 -2.76 -15.34 16.68
N ALA A 296 -3.97 -14.79 16.70
CA ALA A 296 -4.51 -14.13 17.89
C ALA A 296 -4.59 -15.03 19.11
N SER A 297 -4.88 -16.35 18.92
CA SER A 297 -4.92 -17.34 20.00
C SER A 297 -3.54 -17.68 20.60
N MET A 298 -2.45 -17.37 19.88
CA MET A 298 -1.08 -17.57 20.37
C MET A 298 -0.52 -16.34 21.10
N LEU A 299 -1.21 -15.20 21.03
CA LEU A 299 -0.79 -13.96 21.68
C LEU A 299 -1.25 -13.91 23.14
N PRO A 300 -0.70 -12.99 23.95
CA PRO A 300 -1.23 -12.74 25.28
C PRO A 300 -2.72 -12.39 25.25
N PRO A 301 -3.47 -12.65 26.33
CA PRO A 301 -4.85 -12.20 26.44
C PRO A 301 -5.03 -10.72 26.10
N VAL A 302 -6.21 -10.34 25.61
CA VAL A 302 -6.49 -8.96 25.19
C VAL A 302 -6.33 -7.93 26.32
N GLU A 303 -6.47 -8.37 27.56
CA GLU A 303 -6.25 -7.56 28.77
C GLU A 303 -4.78 -7.25 29.03
N GLU A 304 -3.86 -8.06 28.50
CA GLU A 304 -2.41 -7.95 28.76
C GLU A 304 -1.66 -7.30 27.59
N ARG A 305 -2.29 -7.23 26.42
CA ARG A 305 -1.72 -6.57 25.25
C ARG A 305 -2.51 -5.33 24.84
N MET A 306 -1.95 -4.53 23.97
CA MET A 306 -2.64 -3.46 23.27
C MET A 306 -2.91 -3.91 21.83
N SER A 307 -4.09 -3.61 21.31
CA SER A 307 -4.44 -4.02 19.95
C SER A 307 -5.02 -2.87 19.15
N PHE A 308 -4.56 -2.71 17.90
CA PHE A 308 -5.07 -1.74 16.95
C PHE A 308 -5.56 -2.45 15.70
N MET A 309 -6.74 -2.13 15.24
CA MET A 309 -7.29 -2.61 13.98
C MET A 309 -7.64 -1.42 13.09
N PHE A 310 -7.09 -1.41 11.88
CA PHE A 310 -7.35 -0.40 10.88
C PHE A 310 -8.04 -1.05 9.67
N SER A 311 -9.16 -0.47 9.26
CA SER A 311 -9.96 -0.93 8.12
C SER A 311 -10.53 0.24 7.34
N ALA A 312 -10.81 0.07 6.06
CA ALA A 312 -11.57 1.04 5.28
C ALA A 312 -13.09 0.84 5.44
N THR A 313 -13.53 -0.33 5.88
CA THR A 313 -14.93 -0.70 6.09
C THR A 313 -15.19 -1.14 7.53
N MET A 314 -16.46 -1.13 7.93
CA MET A 314 -16.95 -1.61 9.24
C MET A 314 -18.07 -2.63 9.04
N ASP A 315 -17.87 -3.58 8.14
CA ASP A 315 -18.85 -4.63 7.89
C ASP A 315 -18.94 -5.65 9.06
N PRO A 316 -19.97 -6.50 9.10
CA PRO A 316 -20.14 -7.49 10.16
C PRO A 316 -18.94 -8.45 10.34
N HIS A 317 -18.21 -8.76 9.27
CA HIS A 317 -17.06 -9.64 9.33
C HIS A 317 -15.86 -8.99 10.03
N ILE A 318 -15.67 -7.69 9.81
CA ILE A 318 -14.68 -6.88 10.53
C ILE A 318 -15.02 -6.84 12.02
N MET A 319 -16.30 -6.60 12.36
CA MET A 319 -16.75 -6.57 13.74
C MET A 319 -16.57 -7.92 14.45
N GLU A 320 -16.69 -9.05 13.74
CA GLU A 320 -16.45 -10.38 14.28
C GLU A 320 -14.96 -10.61 14.61
N VAL A 321 -14.05 -10.21 13.74
CA VAL A 321 -12.60 -10.26 14.01
C VAL A 321 -12.22 -9.28 15.14
N ALA A 322 -12.83 -8.12 15.19
CA ALA A 322 -12.62 -7.17 16.28
C ALA A 322 -12.96 -7.77 17.65
N LYS A 323 -14.06 -8.53 17.77
CA LYS A 323 -14.46 -9.21 19.02
C LYS A 323 -13.41 -10.20 19.56
N THR A 324 -12.64 -10.83 18.68
CA THR A 324 -11.60 -11.80 19.05
C THR A 324 -10.20 -11.21 19.20
N SER A 325 -9.97 -10.05 18.60
CA SER A 325 -8.65 -9.44 18.53
C SER A 325 -8.46 -8.21 19.42
N LEU A 326 -9.55 -7.54 19.80
CA LEU A 326 -9.57 -6.31 20.59
C LEU A 326 -10.25 -6.53 21.94
N HIS A 327 -9.87 -5.71 22.91
CA HIS A 327 -10.56 -5.65 24.21
C HIS A 327 -12.06 -5.30 24.02
N PRO A 328 -12.99 -5.91 24.80
CA PRO A 328 -14.43 -5.63 24.64
C PRO A 328 -14.80 -4.14 24.73
N GLN A 329 -14.07 -3.40 25.52
CA GLN A 329 -14.27 -1.93 25.71
C GLN A 329 -13.37 -1.11 24.79
N HIS A 330 -12.94 -1.65 23.61
CA HIS A 330 -12.14 -0.90 22.65
C HIS A 330 -12.84 0.38 22.16
N ARG A 331 -12.06 1.35 21.72
CA ARG A 331 -12.57 2.57 21.08
C ARG A 331 -12.79 2.33 19.60
N VAL A 332 -13.93 2.80 19.10
CA VAL A 332 -14.21 2.91 17.68
C VAL A 332 -13.95 4.35 17.25
N ILE A 333 -13.08 4.53 16.27
CA ILE A 333 -12.75 5.83 15.68
C ILE A 333 -13.16 5.77 14.22
N ASP A 334 -14.16 6.55 13.82
CA ASP A 334 -14.52 6.77 12.41
C ASP A 334 -13.91 8.08 11.94
N CYS A 335 -12.89 7.97 11.09
CA CYS A 335 -12.18 9.11 10.52
C CYS A 335 -12.71 9.47 9.13
N ILE A 336 -13.89 9.00 8.77
CA ILE A 336 -14.54 9.34 7.51
C ILE A 336 -15.68 10.31 7.85
N PRO A 337 -15.61 11.60 7.45
CA PRO A 337 -16.64 12.57 7.73
C PRO A 337 -18.02 12.09 7.23
N PRO A 338 -19.11 12.36 7.98
CA PRO A 338 -20.46 12.08 7.51
C PRO A 338 -20.72 12.80 6.18
N GLY A 339 -21.19 12.06 5.17
CA GLY A 339 -21.41 12.58 3.80
C GLY A 339 -20.18 12.59 2.89
N GLU A 340 -18.99 12.32 3.42
CA GLU A 340 -17.77 12.10 2.63
C GLU A 340 -17.42 10.62 2.48
N GLU A 341 -18.38 9.75 2.32
CA GLU A 341 -18.14 8.28 2.29
C GLU A 341 -17.14 7.84 1.24
N ASN A 342 -16.82 8.68 0.26
CA ASN A 342 -16.03 8.24 -0.88
C ASN A 342 -14.98 9.26 -1.35
N VAL A 343 -13.67 9.00 -1.10
CA VAL A 343 -12.55 9.76 -1.73
C VAL A 343 -12.66 9.79 -3.25
N HIS A 344 -13.18 8.73 -3.83
CA HIS A 344 -13.40 8.64 -5.27
C HIS A 344 -14.50 9.58 -5.78
N VAL A 345 -15.34 10.18 -4.93
CA VAL A 345 -16.31 11.20 -5.38
C VAL A 345 -15.61 12.43 -5.99
N ARG A 346 -14.40 12.76 -5.53
CA ARG A 346 -13.62 13.89 -6.04
C ARG A 346 -12.75 13.56 -7.26
N ILE A 347 -12.58 12.27 -7.56
CA ILE A 347 -11.81 11.83 -8.71
C ILE A 347 -12.77 11.69 -9.89
N PRO A 348 -12.58 12.40 -11.01
CA PRO A 348 -13.32 12.16 -12.24
C PRO A 348 -13.17 10.69 -12.66
N GLN A 349 -14.29 9.99 -12.79
CA GLN A 349 -14.34 8.57 -13.10
C GLN A 349 -15.18 8.33 -14.32
N TYR A 350 -14.62 7.60 -15.27
CA TYR A 350 -15.26 7.34 -16.55
C TYR A 350 -15.35 5.85 -16.84
N VAL A 351 -16.41 5.45 -17.50
CA VAL A 351 -16.57 4.10 -18.06
C VAL A 351 -16.81 4.18 -19.56
N THR A 352 -16.02 3.42 -20.31
CA THR A 352 -16.18 3.27 -21.75
C THR A 352 -16.51 1.82 -22.08
N THR A 353 -17.71 1.58 -22.58
CA THR A 353 -18.11 0.27 -23.12
C THR A 353 -17.66 0.17 -24.56
N ILE A 354 -16.82 -0.83 -24.87
CA ILE A 354 -16.23 -1.02 -26.19
C ILE A 354 -16.85 -2.28 -26.84
N PRO A 355 -17.84 -2.14 -27.74
CA PRO A 355 -18.44 -3.27 -28.43
C PRO A 355 -17.49 -3.93 -29.43
N ASP A 356 -16.77 -3.11 -30.19
CA ASP A 356 -15.75 -3.59 -31.13
C ASP A 356 -14.38 -3.73 -30.41
N GLN A 357 -14.02 -4.95 -30.12
CA GLN A 357 -12.82 -5.27 -29.35
C GLN A 357 -11.50 -4.91 -30.08
N THR A 358 -11.54 -4.67 -31.40
CA THR A 358 -10.35 -4.20 -32.15
C THR A 358 -9.95 -2.79 -31.75
N ARG A 359 -10.88 -2.00 -31.21
CA ARG A 359 -10.69 -0.62 -30.74
C ARG A 359 -10.12 -0.50 -29.33
N VAL A 360 -10.04 -1.60 -28.57
CA VAL A 360 -9.56 -1.58 -27.17
C VAL A 360 -8.12 -1.06 -27.07
N LEU A 361 -7.20 -1.63 -27.86
CA LEU A 361 -5.80 -1.21 -27.82
C LEU A 361 -5.58 0.22 -28.36
N PRO A 362 -6.16 0.60 -29.52
CA PRO A 362 -6.09 1.98 -29.99
C PRO A 362 -6.63 2.99 -28.97
N PHE A 363 -7.78 2.71 -28.34
CA PHE A 363 -8.37 3.61 -27.35
C PHE A 363 -7.53 3.70 -26.06
N LEU A 364 -6.92 2.59 -25.62
CA LEU A 364 -5.97 2.61 -24.51
C LEU A 364 -4.79 3.53 -24.83
N LEU A 365 -4.23 3.48 -26.03
CA LEU A 365 -3.13 4.35 -26.45
C LEU A 365 -3.56 5.83 -26.48
N GLN A 366 -4.77 6.13 -26.93
CA GLN A 366 -5.31 7.50 -26.88
C GLN A 366 -5.45 8.02 -25.43
N LEU A 367 -5.86 7.18 -24.48
CA LEU A 367 -5.91 7.57 -23.06
C LEU A 367 -4.53 7.87 -22.50
N LEU A 368 -3.50 7.10 -22.89
CA LEU A 368 -2.11 7.33 -22.48
C LEU A 368 -1.56 8.61 -23.10
N GLU A 369 -1.80 8.83 -24.37
CA GLU A 369 -1.44 10.07 -25.08
C GLU A 369 -2.07 11.30 -24.44
N HIS A 370 -3.37 11.25 -24.17
CA HIS A 370 -4.09 12.32 -23.48
C HIS A 370 -3.44 12.67 -22.12
N ASP A 371 -3.05 11.66 -21.34
CA ASP A 371 -2.41 11.89 -20.06
C ASP A 371 -1.02 12.54 -20.22
N GLN A 372 -0.26 12.10 -21.24
CA GLN A 372 1.04 12.69 -21.55
C GLN A 372 0.94 14.12 -22.09
N MET A 373 -0.09 14.44 -22.86
CA MET A 373 -0.36 15.82 -23.31
C MET A 373 -0.66 16.76 -22.14
N LEU A 374 -1.42 16.28 -21.13
CA LEU A 374 -1.76 17.07 -19.94
C LEU A 374 -0.57 17.25 -18.98
N TYR A 375 0.21 16.20 -18.77
CA TYR A 375 1.20 16.16 -17.68
C TYR A 375 2.66 16.07 -18.16
N GLY A 376 2.90 15.87 -19.46
CA GLY A 376 4.23 15.75 -20.04
C GLY A 376 5.07 14.66 -19.33
N ASN A 377 6.29 14.99 -18.97
CA ASN A 377 7.20 14.09 -18.25
C ASN A 377 6.69 13.64 -16.86
N LYS A 378 5.67 14.30 -16.32
CA LYS A 378 5.05 13.94 -15.03
C LYS A 378 3.89 12.95 -15.19
N SER A 379 3.55 12.54 -16.41
CA SER A 379 2.54 11.51 -16.66
C SER A 379 2.91 10.20 -15.97
N LYS A 380 2.03 9.72 -15.09
CA LYS A 380 2.27 8.55 -14.26
C LYS A 380 1.00 7.72 -14.16
N VAL A 381 0.93 6.67 -14.98
CA VAL A 381 -0.30 5.91 -15.19
C VAL A 381 -0.19 4.51 -14.57
N ILE A 382 -1.24 4.07 -13.90
CA ILE A 382 -1.38 2.67 -13.46
C ILE A 382 -2.49 2.01 -14.29
N ILE A 383 -2.16 0.86 -14.89
CA ILE A 383 -3.11 0.05 -15.67
C ILE A 383 -3.36 -1.26 -14.91
N PHE A 384 -4.60 -1.45 -14.45
CA PHE A 384 -5.03 -2.68 -13.81
C PHE A 384 -5.60 -3.67 -14.82
N THR A 385 -5.20 -4.93 -14.67
CA THR A 385 -5.71 -6.07 -15.47
C THR A 385 -6.22 -7.17 -14.56
N SER A 386 -7.07 -8.07 -15.09
CA SER A 386 -7.74 -9.10 -14.31
C SER A 386 -6.85 -10.27 -13.87
N THR A 387 -5.76 -10.55 -14.59
CA THR A 387 -4.89 -11.73 -14.31
C THR A 387 -3.41 -11.41 -14.51
N THR A 388 -2.55 -12.19 -13.88
CA THR A 388 -1.08 -12.07 -14.03
C THR A 388 -0.63 -12.34 -15.47
N ALA A 389 -1.26 -13.30 -16.16
CA ALA A 389 -0.98 -13.60 -17.56
C ALA A 389 -1.33 -12.41 -18.46
N LEU A 390 -2.49 -11.79 -18.25
CA LEU A 390 -2.90 -10.60 -18.99
C LEU A 390 -2.00 -9.40 -18.69
N THR A 391 -1.59 -9.22 -17.42
CA THR A 391 -0.62 -8.17 -17.03
C THR A 391 0.67 -8.31 -17.83
N SER A 392 1.22 -9.53 -17.90
CA SER A 392 2.47 -9.81 -18.65
C SER A 392 2.30 -9.61 -20.15
N ALA A 393 1.16 -10.04 -20.72
CA ALA A 393 0.87 -9.87 -22.14
C ALA A 393 0.75 -8.39 -22.53
N MET A 394 0.00 -7.63 -21.77
CA MET A 394 -0.19 -6.19 -21.99
C MET A 394 1.11 -5.40 -21.75
N HIS A 395 1.94 -5.83 -20.80
CA HIS A 395 3.26 -5.22 -20.58
C HIS A 395 4.14 -5.36 -21.83
N LYS A 396 4.32 -6.57 -22.34
CA LYS A 396 5.09 -6.81 -23.58
C LYS A 396 4.52 -6.01 -24.77
N MET A 397 3.19 -5.95 -24.86
CA MET A 397 2.50 -5.18 -25.90
C MET A 397 2.87 -3.71 -25.83
N LEU A 398 2.67 -3.06 -24.66
CA LEU A 398 2.92 -1.63 -24.51
C LEU A 398 4.40 -1.28 -24.54
N GLU A 399 5.29 -2.12 -23.99
CA GLU A 399 6.75 -1.95 -24.07
C GLU A 399 7.23 -1.95 -25.53
N SER A 400 6.74 -2.89 -26.35
CA SER A 400 7.07 -2.95 -27.77
C SER A 400 6.52 -1.74 -28.54
N ILE A 401 5.29 -1.31 -28.26
CA ILE A 401 4.69 -0.14 -28.91
C ILE A 401 5.46 1.13 -28.53
N THR A 402 5.70 1.40 -27.26
CA THR A 402 6.37 2.63 -26.81
C THR A 402 7.80 2.71 -27.31
N SER A 403 8.54 1.60 -27.37
CA SER A 403 9.90 1.57 -27.90
C SER A 403 9.98 1.80 -29.42
N SER A 404 8.87 1.59 -30.14
CA SER A 404 8.80 1.75 -31.60
C SER A 404 8.27 3.12 -32.04
N LEU A 405 7.74 3.93 -31.10
CA LEU A 405 7.15 5.23 -31.40
C LEU A 405 8.15 6.37 -31.12
N PRO A 406 8.42 7.26 -32.09
CA PRO A 406 9.27 8.43 -31.88
C PRO A 406 8.75 9.32 -30.72
N GLY A 407 9.65 9.75 -29.86
CA GLY A 407 9.32 10.57 -28.69
C GLY A 407 8.83 9.78 -27.47
N GLN A 408 8.57 8.48 -27.63
CA GLN A 408 8.14 7.60 -26.53
C GLN A 408 9.27 6.71 -25.96
N GLU A 409 10.47 6.79 -26.48
CA GLU A 409 11.61 5.95 -26.11
C GLU A 409 12.00 6.12 -24.63
N LYS A 410 11.66 7.25 -24.02
CA LYS A 410 11.88 7.54 -22.60
C LYS A 410 10.75 7.06 -21.70
N THR A 411 9.60 6.66 -22.26
CA THR A 411 8.47 6.18 -21.46
C THR A 411 8.83 4.85 -20.79
N SER A 412 8.82 4.85 -19.47
CA SER A 412 9.13 3.63 -18.69
C SER A 412 7.88 2.77 -18.55
N VAL A 413 7.87 1.60 -19.15
CA VAL A 413 6.79 0.60 -19.01
C VAL A 413 7.23 -0.47 -18.02
N LEU A 414 6.52 -0.58 -16.90
CA LEU A 414 6.85 -1.46 -15.78
C LEU A 414 5.75 -2.49 -15.56
N CYS A 415 6.12 -3.69 -15.08
CA CYS A 415 5.20 -4.80 -14.83
C CYS A 415 5.28 -5.26 -13.37
N LEU A 416 4.12 -5.37 -12.70
CA LEU A 416 4.05 -5.82 -11.31
C LEU A 416 2.88 -6.77 -11.07
N HIS A 417 3.17 -8.05 -10.80
CA HIS A 417 2.15 -9.06 -10.51
C HIS A 417 2.67 -10.16 -9.57
N GLY A 418 1.76 -10.98 -9.05
CA GLY A 418 2.04 -11.97 -8.01
C GLY A 418 3.05 -13.06 -8.37
N MET A 419 3.23 -13.37 -9.67
CA MET A 419 4.16 -14.41 -10.14
C MET A 419 5.63 -13.94 -10.20
N LEU A 420 5.89 -12.64 -10.11
CA LEU A 420 7.26 -12.13 -10.07
C LEU A 420 7.93 -12.46 -8.73
N SER A 421 9.25 -12.67 -8.75
CA SER A 421 10.02 -12.83 -7.51
C SER A 421 9.89 -11.60 -6.61
N GLN A 422 9.95 -11.77 -5.29
CA GLN A 422 9.79 -10.66 -4.35
C GLN A 422 10.85 -9.57 -4.56
N THR A 423 12.07 -9.95 -4.90
CA THR A 423 13.15 -9.01 -5.20
C THR A 423 12.82 -8.12 -6.39
N LEU A 424 12.28 -8.72 -7.47
CA LEU A 424 11.87 -7.98 -8.67
C LEU A 424 10.66 -7.08 -8.38
N ARG A 425 9.66 -7.59 -7.63
CA ARG A 425 8.49 -6.81 -7.21
C ARG A 425 8.90 -5.56 -6.42
N SER A 426 9.80 -5.72 -5.46
CA SER A 426 10.33 -4.60 -4.66
C SER A 426 11.08 -3.60 -5.52
N ARG A 427 11.92 -4.08 -6.46
CA ARG A 427 12.67 -3.22 -7.39
C ARG A 427 11.73 -2.42 -8.29
N VAL A 428 10.76 -3.06 -8.92
CA VAL A 428 9.77 -2.41 -9.80
C VAL A 428 8.94 -1.39 -9.02
N SER A 429 8.44 -1.77 -7.84
CA SER A 429 7.65 -0.87 -6.99
C SER A 429 8.46 0.36 -6.56
N GLN A 430 9.74 0.18 -6.20
CA GLN A 430 10.64 1.29 -5.87
C GLN A 430 10.93 2.17 -7.09
N GLN A 431 11.21 1.56 -8.24
CA GLN A 431 11.46 2.26 -9.49
C GLN A 431 10.25 3.12 -9.88
N PHE A 432 9.03 2.56 -9.91
CA PHE A 432 7.83 3.32 -10.22
C PHE A 432 7.57 4.45 -9.21
N ARG A 433 7.86 4.23 -7.92
CA ARG A 433 7.71 5.25 -6.89
C ARG A 433 8.63 6.44 -7.11
N ALA A 434 9.90 6.19 -7.42
CA ALA A 434 10.94 7.20 -7.54
C ALA A 434 10.99 7.88 -8.91
N TYR A 435 10.27 7.36 -9.91
CA TYR A 435 10.37 7.83 -11.29
C TYR A 435 9.61 9.13 -11.51
N GLU A 436 10.31 10.21 -11.83
CA GLU A 436 9.75 11.56 -12.03
C GLU A 436 10.36 12.27 -13.27
N SER A 437 11.32 11.64 -13.96
CA SER A 437 12.08 12.30 -15.04
C SER A 437 11.49 12.12 -16.44
N ALA A 438 10.56 11.18 -16.62
CA ALA A 438 9.88 10.90 -17.89
C ALA A 438 8.54 10.20 -17.63
N PRO A 439 7.67 10.06 -18.65
CA PRO A 439 6.39 9.36 -18.51
C PRO A 439 6.60 7.92 -18.02
N SER A 440 5.70 7.42 -17.18
CA SER A 440 5.79 6.07 -16.63
C SER A 440 4.45 5.37 -16.56
N ILE A 441 4.45 4.10 -16.96
CA ILE A 441 3.27 3.23 -16.99
C ILE A 441 3.56 2.00 -16.14
N LEU A 442 2.72 1.73 -15.15
CA LEU A 442 2.76 0.51 -14.37
C LEU A 442 1.59 -0.39 -14.74
N LEU A 443 1.87 -1.51 -15.39
CA LEU A 443 0.88 -2.57 -15.56
C LEU A 443 0.89 -3.49 -14.34
N THR A 444 -0.28 -3.71 -13.76
CA THR A 444 -0.37 -4.49 -12.53
C THR A 444 -1.68 -5.27 -12.42
N SER A 445 -1.65 -6.36 -11.68
CA SER A 445 -2.83 -6.99 -11.11
C SER A 445 -3.17 -6.36 -9.75
N ASP A 446 -4.12 -6.93 -9.01
CA ASP A 446 -4.56 -6.39 -7.71
C ASP A 446 -3.46 -6.30 -6.63
N VAL A 447 -2.28 -6.82 -6.88
CA VAL A 447 -1.10 -6.68 -6.00
C VAL A 447 -0.79 -5.23 -5.64
N SER A 448 -1.04 -4.28 -6.55
CA SER A 448 -0.81 -2.84 -6.33
C SER A 448 -2.08 -2.07 -6.01
N ALA A 449 -3.24 -2.75 -5.96
CA ALA A 449 -4.52 -2.08 -5.76
C ALA A 449 -4.69 -1.50 -4.36
N ARG A 450 -4.01 -2.09 -3.36
CA ARG A 450 -4.13 -1.69 -1.95
C ARG A 450 -2.76 -1.52 -1.27
N GLY A 451 -2.73 -0.72 -0.22
CA GLY A 451 -1.63 -0.60 0.73
C GLY A 451 -0.37 0.08 0.23
N VAL A 452 -0.06 0.05 -1.05
CA VAL A 452 1.16 0.67 -1.59
C VAL A 452 0.88 2.13 -1.95
N ASP A 453 1.73 3.04 -1.46
CA ASP A 453 1.67 4.45 -1.82
C ASP A 453 2.59 4.74 -3.03
N TYR A 454 1.97 5.08 -4.14
CA TYR A 454 2.65 5.62 -5.32
C TYR A 454 2.32 7.11 -5.43
N PRO A 455 3.28 8.00 -5.19
CA PRO A 455 3.04 9.43 -5.27
C PRO A 455 2.83 9.87 -6.72
N SER A 456 2.03 10.92 -6.89
CA SER A 456 1.86 11.63 -8.17
C SER A 456 1.29 10.80 -9.32
N VAL A 457 0.48 9.78 -9.02
CA VAL A 457 -0.24 9.04 -10.06
C VAL A 457 -1.30 9.96 -10.68
N THR A 458 -1.17 10.22 -11.98
CA THR A 458 -2.05 11.12 -12.74
C THR A 458 -3.31 10.41 -13.19
N ARG A 459 -3.19 9.12 -13.58
CA ARG A 459 -4.31 8.36 -14.11
C ARG A 459 -4.29 6.91 -13.67
N VAL A 460 -5.49 6.37 -13.42
CA VAL A 460 -5.73 4.93 -13.25
C VAL A 460 -6.60 4.43 -14.40
N ILE A 461 -6.15 3.39 -15.09
CA ILE A 461 -6.94 2.74 -16.14
C ILE A 461 -7.22 1.30 -15.70
N GLN A 462 -8.46 0.85 -15.82
CA GLN A 462 -8.86 -0.53 -15.55
C GLN A 462 -9.26 -1.20 -16.86
N LEU A 463 -8.55 -2.25 -17.26
CA LEU A 463 -8.90 -3.10 -18.39
C LEU A 463 -9.79 -4.25 -17.91
N GLY A 464 -11.10 -4.08 -18.06
CA GLY A 464 -12.11 -4.94 -17.48
C GLY A 464 -12.46 -4.58 -16.04
N VAL A 465 -13.44 -5.29 -15.48
CA VAL A 465 -13.97 -5.06 -14.14
C VAL A 465 -13.13 -5.74 -13.06
N PRO A 466 -13.05 -5.18 -11.85
CA PRO A 466 -12.44 -5.83 -10.69
C PRO A 466 -13.35 -6.92 -10.10
N CYS A 467 -12.79 -7.69 -9.14
CA CYS A 467 -13.52 -8.78 -8.48
C CYS A 467 -14.57 -8.33 -7.45
N SER A 468 -14.57 -7.06 -7.05
CA SER A 468 -15.56 -6.47 -6.13
C SER A 468 -15.63 -4.95 -6.27
N LYS A 469 -16.69 -4.34 -5.71
CA LYS A 469 -16.84 -2.88 -5.61
C LYS A 469 -15.70 -2.26 -4.79
N GLU A 470 -15.33 -2.87 -3.68
CA GLU A 470 -14.25 -2.41 -2.81
C GLU A 470 -12.93 -2.38 -3.57
N MET A 471 -12.67 -3.41 -4.38
CA MET A 471 -11.48 -3.46 -5.24
C MET A 471 -11.49 -2.33 -6.28
N TYR A 472 -12.66 -2.01 -6.86
CA TYR A 472 -12.80 -0.85 -7.74
C TYR A 472 -12.36 0.44 -7.03
N VAL A 473 -12.90 0.69 -5.84
CA VAL A 473 -12.58 1.86 -5.01
C VAL A 473 -11.09 1.93 -4.68
N HIS A 474 -10.48 0.82 -4.31
CA HIS A 474 -9.06 0.74 -3.99
C HIS A 474 -8.14 0.98 -5.19
N ARG A 475 -8.55 0.51 -6.39
CA ARG A 475 -7.82 0.80 -7.64
C ARG A 475 -7.91 2.29 -7.97
N VAL A 476 -9.11 2.86 -7.98
CA VAL A 476 -9.33 4.30 -8.21
C VAL A 476 -8.55 5.15 -7.20
N GLY A 477 -8.57 4.78 -5.94
CA GLY A 477 -7.83 5.45 -4.87
C GLY A 477 -6.29 5.41 -4.99
N ARG A 478 -5.71 4.90 -6.11
CA ARG A 478 -4.28 5.04 -6.39
C ARG A 478 -3.92 6.39 -6.98
N THR A 479 -4.88 7.11 -7.55
CA THR A 479 -4.74 8.51 -8.02
C THR A 479 -5.47 9.49 -7.09
N GLY A 480 -5.44 10.78 -7.36
CA GLY A 480 -6.14 11.81 -6.60
C GLY A 480 -5.71 11.95 -5.13
N ARG A 481 -4.48 11.56 -4.79
CA ARG A 481 -3.99 11.55 -3.41
C ARG A 481 -3.40 12.90 -2.99
N ARG A 482 -3.53 13.22 -1.71
CA ARG A 482 -2.93 14.42 -1.10
C ARG A 482 -3.37 15.74 -1.74
N GLY A 483 -4.64 15.81 -2.17
CA GLY A 483 -5.21 17.01 -2.81
C GLY A 483 -4.73 17.26 -4.23
N ARG A 484 -4.04 16.30 -4.85
CA ARG A 484 -3.64 16.39 -6.27
C ARG A 484 -4.79 15.95 -7.15
N GLU A 485 -4.83 16.48 -8.34
CA GLU A 485 -5.73 16.04 -9.40
C GLU A 485 -5.38 14.62 -9.85
N GLY A 486 -6.39 13.90 -10.32
CA GLY A 486 -6.24 12.56 -10.85
C GLY A 486 -7.49 12.15 -11.60
N ARG A 487 -7.38 11.13 -12.46
CA ARG A 487 -8.50 10.62 -13.26
C ARG A 487 -8.50 9.08 -13.24
N ALA A 488 -9.69 8.49 -13.29
CA ALA A 488 -9.86 7.05 -13.43
C ALA A 488 -10.73 6.73 -14.64
N ASP A 489 -10.29 5.77 -15.47
CA ASP A 489 -10.99 5.29 -16.64
C ASP A 489 -11.16 3.76 -16.54
N MET A 490 -12.34 3.24 -16.84
CA MET A 490 -12.62 1.81 -16.90
C MET A 490 -13.09 1.42 -18.29
N LEU A 491 -12.36 0.53 -18.95
CA LEU A 491 -12.64 0.01 -20.28
C LEU A 491 -13.28 -1.36 -20.15
N ILE A 492 -14.53 -1.49 -20.58
CA ILE A 492 -15.29 -2.73 -20.43
C ILE A 492 -15.85 -3.22 -21.77
N SER A 493 -16.04 -4.52 -21.85
CA SER A 493 -16.83 -5.15 -22.90
C SER A 493 -18.31 -5.17 -22.54
N PRO A 494 -19.24 -5.27 -23.49
CA PRO A 494 -20.68 -5.24 -23.21
C PRO A 494 -21.14 -6.28 -22.17
N PHE A 495 -20.53 -7.47 -22.10
CA PHE A 495 -20.90 -8.50 -21.12
C PHE A 495 -20.52 -8.14 -19.68
N GLU A 496 -19.67 -7.15 -19.48
CA GLU A 496 -19.22 -6.66 -18.17
C GLU A 496 -20.14 -5.54 -17.62
N SER A 497 -21.04 -4.99 -18.44
CA SER A 497 -21.92 -3.88 -18.06
C SER A 497 -22.80 -4.19 -16.84
N GLY A 498 -23.12 -5.46 -16.60
CA GLY A 498 -23.82 -5.90 -15.40
C GLY A 498 -23.08 -5.56 -14.10
N PHE A 499 -21.76 -5.61 -14.08
CA PHE A 499 -20.98 -5.19 -12.92
C PHE A 499 -21.19 -3.70 -12.61
N VAL A 500 -21.11 -2.85 -13.62
CA VAL A 500 -21.34 -1.40 -13.47
C VAL A 500 -22.73 -1.13 -12.94
N ALA A 501 -23.74 -1.72 -13.57
CA ALA A 501 -25.14 -1.48 -13.22
C ALA A 501 -25.52 -1.98 -11.81
N PHE A 502 -24.94 -3.09 -11.34
CA PHE A 502 -25.37 -3.73 -10.10
C PHE A 502 -24.41 -3.54 -8.93
N GLN A 503 -23.10 -3.34 -9.19
CA GLN A 503 -22.11 -3.20 -8.14
C GLN A 503 -21.66 -1.74 -7.94
N LEU A 504 -21.70 -0.92 -8.99
CA LEU A 504 -21.20 0.46 -8.97
C LEU A 504 -22.30 1.52 -9.11
N HIS A 505 -23.57 1.16 -8.88
CA HIS A 505 -24.73 2.05 -9.08
C HIS A 505 -24.70 3.33 -8.20
N ASP A 506 -24.00 3.31 -7.09
CA ASP A 506 -23.81 4.42 -6.14
C ASP A 506 -22.47 5.15 -6.33
N ILE A 507 -21.67 4.75 -7.31
CA ILE A 507 -20.41 5.41 -7.66
C ILE A 507 -20.71 6.47 -8.75
N PRO A 508 -20.16 7.70 -8.65
CA PRO A 508 -20.36 8.75 -9.66
C PRO A 508 -19.55 8.47 -10.94
N LEU A 509 -19.82 7.33 -11.56
CA LEU A 509 -19.15 6.85 -12.75
C LEU A 509 -19.84 7.42 -13.99
N GLN A 510 -19.12 8.22 -14.78
CA GLN A 510 -19.64 8.88 -15.95
C GLN A 510 -19.41 8.03 -17.21
N PRO A 511 -20.42 7.80 -18.05
CA PRO A 511 -20.19 7.19 -19.34
C PRO A 511 -19.35 8.11 -20.23
N LEU A 512 -18.35 7.56 -20.89
CA LEU A 512 -17.51 8.28 -21.85
C LEU A 512 -17.53 7.54 -23.18
N SER A 513 -17.99 8.21 -24.25
CA SER A 513 -17.87 7.65 -25.59
C SER A 513 -16.46 7.88 -26.15
N MET A 514 -16.03 7.01 -27.07
CA MET A 514 -14.74 7.20 -27.76
C MET A 514 -14.73 8.46 -28.62
N GLU A 515 -15.90 8.84 -29.15
CA GLU A 515 -16.12 10.05 -29.95
C GLU A 515 -15.96 11.32 -29.10
N ASP A 516 -16.49 11.34 -27.87
CA ASP A 516 -16.35 12.49 -26.97
C ASP A 516 -14.91 12.62 -26.48
N HIS A 517 -14.23 11.48 -26.24
CA HIS A 517 -12.81 11.51 -25.91
C HIS A 517 -11.97 12.06 -27.08
N ALA A 518 -12.27 11.66 -28.32
CA ALA A 518 -11.57 12.18 -29.50
C ALA A 518 -11.78 13.69 -29.68
N LYS A 519 -12.99 14.21 -29.40
CA LYS A 519 -13.26 15.66 -29.40
C LYS A 519 -12.38 16.38 -28.36
N SER A 520 -12.35 15.86 -27.12
CA SER A 520 -11.50 16.42 -26.06
C SER A 520 -10.01 16.40 -26.43
N MET A 521 -9.53 15.36 -27.10
CA MET A 521 -8.17 15.30 -27.63
C MET A 521 -7.90 16.39 -28.68
N ASN A 522 -8.82 16.58 -29.63
CA ASN A 522 -8.69 17.61 -30.67
C ASN A 522 -8.68 19.03 -30.07
N GLU A 523 -9.49 19.29 -29.05
CA GLU A 523 -9.52 20.55 -28.32
C GLU A 523 -8.18 20.82 -27.60
N LEU A 524 -7.59 19.77 -26.98
CA LEU A 524 -6.26 19.89 -26.37
C LEU A 524 -5.17 20.18 -27.39
N VAL A 525 -5.18 19.52 -28.54
CA VAL A 525 -4.22 19.79 -29.63
C VAL A 525 -4.35 21.23 -30.12
N ALA A 526 -5.59 21.71 -30.29
CA ALA A 526 -5.84 23.08 -30.75
C ALA A 526 -5.41 24.15 -29.73
N SER A 527 -5.52 23.86 -28.43
CA SER A 527 -5.19 24.84 -27.36
C SER A 527 -3.71 24.92 -27.02
N ASN A 528 -2.95 23.84 -27.22
CA ASN A 528 -1.57 23.74 -26.72
C ASN A 528 -0.47 23.94 -27.77
N GLU A 529 -0.83 24.24 -29.04
CA GLU A 529 0.13 24.18 -30.15
C GLU A 529 0.94 22.84 -30.19
N ALA A 530 0.49 21.85 -29.41
CA ALA A 530 1.16 20.56 -29.29
C ALA A 530 0.93 19.76 -30.55
N GLN A 531 1.99 19.35 -31.22
CA GLN A 531 1.89 18.37 -32.29
C GLN A 531 1.36 17.07 -31.70
N ALA A 532 0.35 16.47 -32.40
CA ALA A 532 -0.08 15.13 -32.08
C ALA A 532 1.14 14.20 -32.01
N THR A 533 1.38 13.62 -30.86
CA THR A 533 2.59 12.82 -30.60
C THR A 533 2.54 11.47 -31.33
N PHE A 534 1.35 11.07 -31.81
CA PHE A 534 1.13 9.78 -32.45
C PHE A 534 0.67 9.95 -33.90
N ASP A 535 1.54 9.65 -34.86
CA ASP A 535 1.15 9.41 -36.25
C ASP A 535 0.37 8.07 -36.33
N ALA A 536 -0.87 8.12 -36.81
CA ALA A 536 -1.78 6.97 -36.84
C ALA A 536 -1.19 5.77 -37.63
N SER A 537 -0.45 6.03 -38.71
CA SER A 537 0.18 4.96 -39.50
C SER A 537 1.31 4.27 -38.74
N ARG A 538 2.12 5.03 -38.02
CA ARG A 538 3.19 4.50 -37.16
C ARG A 538 2.66 3.74 -35.98
N VAL A 539 1.57 4.23 -35.35
CA VAL A 539 0.88 3.52 -34.27
C VAL A 539 0.38 2.17 -34.73
N GLN A 540 -0.25 2.12 -35.92
CA GLN A 540 -0.74 0.84 -36.46
C GLN A 540 0.41 -0.14 -36.72
N THR A 541 1.51 0.30 -37.33
CA THR A 541 2.71 -0.52 -37.57
C THR A 541 3.31 -1.02 -36.25
N ALA A 542 3.43 -0.15 -35.24
CA ALA A 542 3.92 -0.51 -33.93
C ALA A 542 3.03 -1.54 -33.21
N MET A 543 1.70 -1.38 -33.31
CA MET A 543 0.73 -2.34 -32.78
C MET A 543 0.83 -3.70 -33.44
N ASP A 544 0.98 -3.75 -34.76
CA ASP A 544 1.07 -5.03 -35.50
C ASP A 544 2.38 -5.75 -35.19
N HIS A 545 3.49 -5.01 -35.06
CA HIS A 545 4.75 -5.57 -34.59
C HIS A 545 4.65 -6.10 -33.15
N ALA A 546 4.05 -5.33 -32.24
CA ALA A 546 3.86 -5.75 -30.86
C ALA A 546 2.97 -6.99 -30.73
N ARG A 547 1.89 -7.07 -31.53
CA ARG A 547 1.01 -8.25 -31.62
C ARG A 547 1.81 -9.49 -32.06
N TYR A 548 2.67 -9.33 -33.07
CA TYR A 548 3.53 -10.42 -33.52
C TYR A 548 4.47 -10.88 -32.38
N CYS A 549 5.20 -9.98 -31.74
CA CYS A 549 6.11 -10.30 -30.64
C CYS A 549 5.42 -11.02 -29.47
N VAL A 550 4.19 -10.59 -29.11
CA VAL A 550 3.44 -11.22 -28.02
C VAL A 550 2.99 -12.63 -28.41
N ARG A 551 2.51 -12.83 -29.63
CA ARG A 551 2.07 -14.15 -30.13
C ARG A 551 3.20 -15.17 -30.13
N GLU A 552 4.39 -14.77 -30.55
CA GLU A 552 5.58 -15.66 -30.58
C GLU A 552 6.11 -16.03 -29.19
N THR A 553 5.83 -15.19 -28.19
CA THR A 553 6.44 -15.35 -26.86
C THR A 553 5.48 -15.79 -25.76
N MET A 554 4.17 -15.89 -26.06
CA MET A 554 3.15 -16.22 -25.06
C MET A 554 2.17 -17.28 -25.54
N ASP A 555 1.79 -18.18 -24.64
CA ASP A 555 0.72 -19.16 -24.90
C ASP A 555 -0.67 -18.49 -24.79
N MET A 556 -1.28 -18.24 -25.95
CA MET A 556 -2.62 -17.64 -26.04
C MET A 556 -3.72 -18.53 -25.45
N ARG A 557 -3.54 -19.84 -25.42
CA ARG A 557 -4.48 -20.78 -24.77
C ARG A 557 -4.41 -20.63 -23.25
N HIS A 558 -3.21 -20.54 -22.70
CA HIS A 558 -3.02 -20.28 -21.28
C HIS A 558 -3.60 -18.91 -20.89
N LEU A 559 -3.37 -17.88 -21.70
CA LEU A 559 -3.96 -16.56 -21.51
C LEU A 559 -5.50 -16.62 -21.47
N LEU A 560 -6.11 -17.29 -22.47
CA LEU A 560 -7.56 -17.48 -22.51
C LEU A 560 -8.07 -18.21 -21.24
N ASN A 561 -7.45 -19.32 -20.86
CA ASN A 561 -7.87 -20.09 -19.72
C ASN A 561 -7.83 -19.27 -18.41
N THR A 562 -6.79 -18.47 -18.20
CA THR A 562 -6.65 -17.65 -16.99
C THR A 562 -7.65 -16.50 -16.96
N VAL A 563 -7.84 -15.78 -18.07
CA VAL A 563 -8.80 -14.68 -18.17
C VAL A 563 -10.24 -15.20 -18.07
N PHE A 564 -10.57 -16.27 -18.76
CA PHE A 564 -11.90 -16.89 -18.69
C PHE A 564 -12.23 -17.33 -17.25
N ASN A 565 -11.31 -17.99 -16.56
CA ASN A 565 -11.50 -18.40 -15.17
C ASN A 565 -11.74 -17.23 -14.23
N SER A 566 -11.04 -16.11 -14.40
CA SER A 566 -11.26 -14.93 -13.58
C SER A 566 -12.69 -14.39 -13.73
N TYR A 567 -13.21 -14.33 -14.95
CA TYR A 567 -14.60 -13.90 -15.19
C TYR A 567 -15.63 -14.94 -14.73
N VAL A 568 -15.34 -16.24 -14.86
CA VAL A 568 -16.21 -17.29 -14.33
C VAL A 568 -16.35 -17.22 -12.81
N ALA A 569 -15.28 -16.84 -12.09
CA ALA A 569 -15.36 -16.59 -10.65
C ALA A 569 -16.31 -15.42 -10.34
N MET A 570 -16.35 -14.39 -11.17
CA MET A 570 -17.17 -13.18 -11.01
C MET A 570 -18.57 -13.28 -11.66
N ARG A 571 -18.96 -14.43 -12.26
CA ARG A 571 -20.17 -14.55 -13.06
C ARG A 571 -21.47 -14.14 -12.34
N GLN A 572 -21.53 -14.31 -11.03
CA GLN A 572 -22.70 -13.91 -10.22
C GLN A 572 -22.81 -12.38 -10.12
N LEU A 573 -21.67 -11.69 -9.96
CA LEU A 573 -21.59 -10.23 -9.94
C LEU A 573 -21.93 -9.62 -11.29
N LEU A 574 -21.55 -10.29 -12.38
CA LEU A 574 -21.83 -9.91 -13.75
C LEU A 574 -23.26 -10.28 -14.20
N ARG A 575 -23.92 -11.20 -13.47
CA ARG A 575 -25.21 -11.81 -13.82
C ARG A 575 -25.22 -12.47 -15.19
N VAL A 576 -24.14 -13.13 -15.56
CA VAL A 576 -23.98 -13.84 -16.84
C VAL A 576 -23.67 -15.31 -16.66
N SER A 577 -24.03 -16.13 -17.65
CA SER A 577 -23.67 -17.53 -17.72
C SER A 577 -22.24 -17.72 -18.24
N ARG A 578 -21.66 -18.91 -18.02
CA ARG A 578 -20.31 -19.26 -18.52
C ARG A 578 -20.17 -19.12 -20.05
N LEU A 579 -21.21 -19.46 -20.79
CA LEU A 579 -21.21 -19.35 -22.25
C LEU A 579 -21.25 -17.89 -22.72
N GLN A 580 -21.97 -17.04 -21.98
CA GLN A 580 -21.99 -15.60 -22.25
C GLN A 580 -20.67 -14.91 -21.92
N ILE A 581 -19.78 -15.54 -21.14
CA ILE A 581 -18.41 -15.07 -20.88
C ILE A 581 -17.44 -15.57 -21.96
N LEU A 582 -17.57 -16.84 -22.39
CA LEU A 582 -16.56 -17.49 -23.23
C LEU A 582 -16.34 -16.77 -24.56
N HIS A 583 -17.42 -16.55 -25.32
CA HIS A 583 -17.31 -15.95 -26.65
C HIS A 583 -16.78 -14.51 -26.62
N PRO A 584 -17.28 -13.61 -25.74
CA PRO A 584 -16.69 -12.28 -25.60
C PRO A 584 -15.21 -12.29 -25.24
N VAL A 585 -14.76 -13.13 -24.29
CA VAL A 585 -13.36 -13.22 -23.89
C VAL A 585 -12.48 -13.76 -25.04
N GLN A 586 -12.96 -14.77 -25.78
CA GLN A 586 -12.27 -15.25 -26.98
C GLN A 586 -12.12 -14.14 -28.05
N ASN A 587 -13.21 -13.39 -28.30
CA ASN A 587 -13.21 -12.28 -29.25
C ASN A 587 -12.26 -11.16 -28.79
N TRP A 588 -12.27 -10.84 -27.51
CA TRP A 588 -11.39 -9.83 -26.92
C TRP A 588 -9.90 -10.20 -27.11
N ILE A 589 -9.50 -11.43 -26.75
CA ILE A 589 -8.13 -11.89 -26.92
C ILE A 589 -7.73 -11.91 -28.39
N ARG A 590 -8.63 -12.45 -29.26
CA ARG A 590 -8.39 -12.45 -30.69
C ARG A 590 -8.12 -11.04 -31.23
N ALA A 591 -8.97 -10.10 -30.91
CA ALA A 591 -8.92 -8.73 -31.43
C ALA A 591 -7.73 -7.93 -30.89
N VAL A 592 -7.48 -7.99 -29.59
CA VAL A 592 -6.37 -7.24 -28.93
C VAL A 592 -5.03 -7.76 -29.40
N PHE A 593 -4.85 -9.09 -29.48
CA PHE A 593 -3.58 -9.71 -29.84
C PHE A 593 -3.47 -10.05 -31.35
N GLY A 594 -4.49 -9.71 -32.15
CA GLY A 594 -4.45 -9.87 -33.60
C GLY A 594 -4.37 -11.32 -34.08
N LEU A 595 -5.08 -12.25 -33.41
CA LEU A 595 -5.12 -13.65 -33.80
C LEU A 595 -6.04 -13.82 -35.01
N GLU A 596 -5.66 -14.68 -35.95
CA GLU A 596 -6.50 -15.04 -37.10
C GLU A 596 -7.73 -15.84 -36.64
N GLU A 597 -7.50 -16.85 -35.79
CA GLU A 597 -8.54 -17.69 -35.22
C GLU A 597 -8.79 -17.38 -33.74
N LYS A 598 -10.00 -17.72 -33.27
CA LYS A 598 -10.34 -17.63 -31.86
C LYS A 598 -9.56 -18.69 -31.06
N PRO A 599 -8.85 -18.30 -29.98
CA PRO A 599 -8.18 -19.27 -29.14
C PRO A 599 -9.19 -20.20 -28.48
N THR A 600 -8.82 -21.49 -28.32
CA THR A 600 -9.70 -22.51 -27.71
C THR A 600 -9.31 -22.77 -26.27
N LEU A 601 -10.30 -23.06 -25.43
CA LEU A 601 -10.06 -23.53 -24.05
C LEU A 601 -9.38 -24.91 -24.07
N SER A 602 -8.67 -25.21 -23.00
CA SER A 602 -8.14 -26.56 -22.78
C SER A 602 -9.30 -27.59 -22.67
N PRO A 603 -9.07 -28.87 -23.06
CA PRO A 603 -10.10 -29.91 -22.99
C PRO A 603 -10.72 -30.06 -21.57
N GLN A 604 -9.89 -29.93 -20.54
CA GLN A 604 -10.34 -29.95 -19.14
C GLN A 604 -11.30 -28.80 -18.82
N MET A 605 -11.05 -27.61 -19.35
CA MET A 605 -11.93 -26.46 -19.15
C MET A 605 -13.24 -26.58 -19.95
N MET A 606 -13.18 -27.16 -21.14
CA MET A 606 -14.39 -27.45 -21.95
C MET A 606 -15.31 -28.44 -21.24
N SER A 607 -14.75 -29.48 -20.60
CA SER A 607 -15.55 -30.45 -19.85
C SER A 607 -16.30 -29.82 -18.66
N VAL A 608 -15.67 -28.83 -17.98
CA VAL A 608 -16.31 -28.07 -16.88
C VAL A 608 -17.50 -27.24 -17.35
N ILE A 609 -17.46 -26.72 -18.57
CA ILE A 609 -18.60 -25.97 -19.15
C ILE A 609 -19.77 -26.90 -19.43
N HIS A 610 -19.53 -28.14 -19.84
CA HIS A 610 -20.56 -29.11 -20.25
C HIS A 610 -21.07 -29.99 -19.10
N SER A 611 -20.29 -30.19 -18.03
CA SER A 611 -20.64 -31.13 -16.95
C SER A 611 -21.84 -30.75 -16.09
N LYS A 612 -22.30 -29.49 -16.09
CA LYS A 612 -23.51 -29.08 -15.34
C LYS A 612 -24.86 -29.32 -16.05
N LYS A 613 -24.88 -29.79 -17.29
CA LYS A 613 -26.14 -30.25 -17.90
C LYS A 613 -26.63 -31.58 -17.28
N ARG A 614 -25.74 -32.41 -16.74
CA ARG A 614 -26.13 -33.68 -16.09
C ARG A 614 -26.71 -33.53 -14.66
N ALA A 615 -26.12 -32.63 -13.84
CA ALA A 615 -26.55 -32.48 -12.45
C ALA A 615 -27.94 -31.83 -12.25
N SER A 616 -28.44 -31.07 -13.22
CA SER A 616 -29.80 -30.51 -13.19
C SER A 616 -30.87 -31.52 -13.64
N HIS A 617 -30.52 -32.53 -14.44
CA HIS A 617 -31.41 -33.59 -14.85
C HIS A 617 -31.58 -34.67 -13.75
N GLU A 618 -30.51 -35.00 -13.01
CA GLU A 618 -30.58 -35.99 -11.92
C GLU A 618 -31.34 -35.46 -10.69
N ARG A 619 -31.39 -34.16 -10.45
CA ARG A 619 -32.20 -33.59 -9.36
C ARG A 619 -33.69 -33.48 -9.66
N GLN A 620 -34.12 -33.58 -10.91
CA GLN A 620 -35.55 -33.65 -11.29
C GLN A 620 -36.12 -35.08 -11.26
N THR A 621 -35.28 -36.09 -11.34
CA THR A 621 -35.70 -37.51 -11.36
C THR A 621 -35.69 -38.18 -10.00
N SER A 622 -35.18 -37.56 -8.92
CA SER A 622 -35.09 -38.18 -7.59
C SER A 622 -36.17 -37.76 -6.59
N LYS A 623 -37.25 -37.08 -7.03
CA LYS A 623 -38.44 -36.91 -6.17
C LYS A 623 -39.39 -38.10 -6.33
N ARG A 624 -39.12 -39.20 -5.68
CA ARG A 624 -40.14 -40.24 -5.36
C ARG A 624 -40.87 -39.81 -4.09
N PRO A 625 -42.20 -39.90 -4.05
CA PRO A 625 -42.95 -39.58 -2.84
C PRO A 625 -42.73 -40.64 -1.77
N PHE A 626 -42.41 -40.20 -0.57
CA PHE A 626 -42.48 -41.05 0.62
C PHE A 626 -43.96 -41.42 0.86
N SER A 627 -44.30 -42.69 0.77
CA SER A 627 -45.56 -43.26 1.29
C SER A 627 -45.42 -43.50 2.77
N VAL A 628 -46.34 -42.94 3.53
CA VAL A 628 -46.57 -43.17 4.96
C VAL A 628 -46.97 -44.64 5.17
N ARG A 629 -46.30 -45.32 6.06
CA ARG A 629 -46.84 -46.29 6.98
C ARG A 629 -46.14 -46.14 8.33
#